data_95c1b3e84f9ffcfe6585faaa4fbecad7
#
_entry.id   95c1b3e84f9ffcfe6585faaa4fbecad7
#
_cell.length_a   1.000
_cell.length_b   1.000
_cell.length_c   1.000
_cell.angle_alpha   90.00
_cell.angle_beta   90.00
_cell.angle_gamma   90.00
#
_symmetry.space_group_name_H-M   'P 1'
#
loop_
_entity.id
_entity.type
_entity.pdbx_description
1 polymer ?
#
loop_
_entity_poly.entity_id
_entity_poly.type
_entity_poly.pdbx_seq_one_letter_code
_entity_poly.pdbx_strand_id
1 'polypeptide(L)'
;VEDAAESLGSFYQGRHTGSFGKLAAVSFNGNKIITTGGGGMILCDAETGQRAKHLTTTAKKPHPYEYVHDEVGFNYRLPNINAALGVAQMEQLPEVLAEKRALAGEYRQLLKDTEFQFVDEPDGCRSNFWLNATVAFDHI
;
A
#
# COMPACT_ATOMS: atom_id res chain seq x y z
N VAL A 1 -6.28 4.58 -12.98
CA VAL A 1 -5.74 4.67 -11.62
C VAL A 1 -6.04 3.36 -10.92
N GLU A 2 -5.08 2.86 -10.15
CA GLU A 2 -5.21 1.66 -9.35
C GLU A 2 -5.18 2.06 -7.86
N ASP A 3 -6.21 1.68 -7.12
CA ASP A 3 -6.18 1.80 -5.66
C ASP A 3 -5.46 0.59 -5.09
N ALA A 4 -4.19 0.78 -4.76
CA ALA A 4 -3.32 -0.22 -4.17
C ALA A 4 -3.01 0.07 -2.70
N ALA A 5 -3.90 0.83 -2.01
CA ALA A 5 -3.70 1.27 -0.64
C ALA A 5 -3.49 0.13 0.37
N GLU A 6 -3.91 -1.09 0.02
CA GLU A 6 -3.84 -2.29 0.86
C GLU A 6 -3.02 -3.41 0.23
N SER A 7 -2.38 -3.13 -0.91
CA SER A 7 -1.82 -4.15 -1.78
C SER A 7 -0.32 -4.37 -1.64
N LEU A 8 0.38 -3.60 -0.80
CA LEU A 8 1.84 -3.75 -0.69
C LEU A 8 2.23 -5.19 -0.32
N GLY A 9 3.02 -5.82 -1.20
CA GLY A 9 3.39 -7.23 -1.08
C GLY A 9 2.37 -8.23 -1.59
N SER A 10 1.27 -7.77 -2.21
CA SER A 10 0.30 -8.63 -2.90
C SER A 10 0.61 -8.72 -4.39
N PHE A 11 0.32 -9.88 -4.98
CA PHE A 11 0.61 -10.18 -6.39
C PHE A 11 -0.58 -10.84 -7.05
N TYR A 12 -0.77 -10.57 -8.34
CA TYR A 12 -1.66 -11.31 -9.23
C TYR A 12 -0.86 -11.82 -10.42
N GLN A 13 -0.89 -13.13 -10.65
CA GLN A 13 -0.13 -13.82 -11.70
C GLN A 13 1.37 -13.44 -11.71
N GLY A 14 1.97 -13.35 -10.53
CA GLY A 14 3.38 -13.01 -10.34
C GLY A 14 3.74 -11.53 -10.50
N ARG A 15 2.78 -10.67 -10.81
CA ARG A 15 2.96 -9.22 -10.93
C ARG A 15 2.38 -8.50 -9.71
N HIS A 16 3.15 -7.58 -9.12
CA HIS A 16 2.72 -6.82 -7.95
C HIS A 16 1.48 -5.96 -8.26
N THR A 17 0.45 -6.06 -7.41
CA THR A 17 -0.73 -5.17 -7.49
C THR A 17 -0.30 -3.74 -7.16
N GLY A 18 -0.84 -2.76 -7.90
CA GLY A 18 -0.31 -1.40 -7.95
C GLY A 18 0.62 -1.14 -9.13
N SER A 19 0.85 -2.15 -9.99
CA SER A 19 1.68 -1.99 -11.20
C SER A 19 0.93 -2.22 -12.52
N PHE A 20 -0.38 -2.45 -12.47
CA PHE A 20 -1.21 -2.72 -13.66
C PHE A 20 -1.73 -1.43 -14.30
N GLY A 21 -2.09 -0.43 -13.49
CA GLY A 21 -2.58 0.85 -13.96
C GLY A 21 -1.46 1.79 -14.40
N LYS A 22 -1.82 2.90 -15.07
CA LYS A 22 -0.88 3.98 -15.42
C LYS A 22 -0.25 4.59 -14.17
N LEU A 23 -1.02 4.68 -13.08
CA LEU A 23 -0.54 5.06 -11.76
C LEU A 23 -1.35 4.33 -10.68
N ALA A 24 -0.74 4.11 -9.54
CA ALA A 24 -1.36 3.53 -8.36
C ALA A 24 -1.04 4.31 -7.10
N ALA A 25 -1.93 4.25 -6.12
CA ALA A 25 -1.74 4.81 -4.80
C ALA A 25 -1.51 3.68 -3.77
N VAL A 26 -0.41 3.77 -3.03
CA VAL A 26 -0.09 2.90 -1.89
C VAL A 26 -0.21 3.73 -0.62
N SER A 27 -0.78 3.16 0.44
CA SER A 27 -0.94 3.83 1.74
C SER A 27 0.06 3.31 2.77
N PHE A 28 0.61 4.24 3.54
CA PHE A 28 1.42 3.96 4.73
C PHE A 28 0.74 4.45 6.01
N ASN A 29 -0.61 4.44 6.01
CA ASN A 29 -1.37 4.78 7.21
C ASN A 29 -1.04 3.82 8.37
N GLY A 30 -1.35 4.21 9.61
CA GLY A 30 -0.96 3.51 10.83
C GLY A 30 -1.36 2.04 10.93
N ASN A 31 -2.41 1.65 10.22
CA ASN A 31 -2.95 0.28 10.22
C ASN A 31 -2.53 -0.58 9.02
N LYS A 32 -1.69 -0.09 8.11
CA LYS A 32 -1.30 -0.83 6.89
C LYS A 32 -0.23 -1.89 7.18
N ILE A 33 0.10 -2.71 6.17
CA ILE A 33 1.08 -3.81 6.28
C ILE A 33 2.44 -3.32 6.78
N ILE A 34 2.84 -2.12 6.34
CA ILE A 34 3.89 -1.29 6.93
C ILE A 34 3.35 0.13 7.09
N THR A 35 3.92 0.89 8.00
CA THR A 35 3.42 2.23 8.31
C THR A 35 4.52 3.26 8.43
N THR A 36 4.20 4.49 8.06
CA THR A 36 4.98 5.69 8.39
C THR A 36 4.20 6.63 9.33
N GLY A 37 3.18 6.10 10.01
CA GLY A 37 2.23 6.87 10.83
C GLY A 37 1.14 7.56 10.00
N GLY A 38 1.40 7.80 8.74
CA GLY A 38 0.52 8.40 7.75
C GLY A 38 1.27 8.61 6.43
N GLY A 39 0.57 9.08 5.40
CA GLY A 39 1.15 9.28 4.08
C GLY A 39 0.97 8.08 3.14
N GLY A 40 1.65 8.12 2.02
CA GLY A 40 1.56 7.12 0.96
C GLY A 40 2.57 7.36 -0.14
N MET A 41 2.45 6.60 -1.21
CA MET A 41 3.33 6.68 -2.37
C MET A 41 2.51 6.52 -3.65
N ILE A 42 2.90 7.26 -4.69
CA ILE A 42 2.39 7.07 -6.04
C ILE A 42 3.38 6.18 -6.81
N LEU A 43 2.90 5.07 -7.34
CA LEU A 43 3.64 4.20 -8.25
C LEU A 43 3.24 4.56 -9.68
N CYS A 44 4.20 4.91 -10.54
CA CYS A 44 3.97 5.32 -11.91
C CYS A 44 5.27 5.32 -12.72
N ASP A 45 5.18 5.61 -14.02
CA ASP A 45 6.34 5.91 -14.85
C ASP A 45 7.03 7.24 -14.45
N ALA A 46 8.25 7.47 -14.98
CA ALA A 46 9.05 8.63 -14.62
C ALA A 46 8.41 9.97 -15.02
N GLU A 47 7.73 10.03 -16.18
CA GLU A 47 7.06 11.25 -16.66
C GLU A 47 5.90 11.64 -15.75
N THR A 48 5.00 10.68 -15.47
CA THR A 48 3.89 10.86 -14.54
C THR A 48 4.41 11.19 -13.13
N GLY A 49 5.51 10.56 -12.71
CA GLY A 49 6.14 10.81 -11.41
C GLY A 49 6.70 12.24 -11.27
N GLN A 50 7.32 12.79 -12.32
CA GLN A 50 7.76 14.18 -12.31
C GLN A 50 6.59 15.15 -12.18
N ARG A 51 5.51 14.90 -12.91
CA ARG A 51 4.28 15.67 -12.82
C ARG A 51 3.63 15.59 -11.44
N ALA A 52 3.49 14.39 -10.90
CA ALA A 52 2.95 14.16 -9.57
C ALA A 52 3.79 14.86 -8.49
N LYS A 53 5.12 14.75 -8.57
CA LYS A 53 6.05 15.42 -7.65
C LYS A 53 5.90 16.94 -7.70
N HIS A 54 5.79 17.53 -8.89
CA HIS A 54 5.57 18.96 -9.05
C HIS A 54 4.29 19.41 -8.32
N LEU A 55 3.17 18.76 -8.59
CA LEU A 55 1.89 19.08 -7.98
C LEU A 55 1.88 18.86 -6.46
N THR A 56 2.43 17.77 -5.98
CA THR A 56 2.43 17.41 -4.54
C THR A 56 3.47 18.21 -3.73
N THR A 57 4.32 18.97 -4.39
CA THR A 57 5.30 19.86 -3.77
C THR A 57 4.99 21.34 -4.05
N THR A 58 3.70 21.68 -4.07
CA THR A 58 3.17 23.04 -4.22
C THR A 58 3.33 23.68 -5.60
N ALA A 59 3.63 22.91 -6.64
CA ALA A 59 3.89 23.39 -8.01
C ALA A 59 4.91 24.55 -8.05
N LYS A 60 5.96 24.45 -7.22
CA LYS A 60 6.98 25.47 -7.10
C LYS A 60 8.05 25.30 -8.18
N LYS A 61 8.35 26.40 -8.91
CA LYS A 61 9.49 26.45 -9.82
C LYS A 61 10.82 26.62 -9.06
N PRO A 62 11.90 25.96 -9.49
CA PRO A 62 13.23 26.24 -8.98
C PRO A 62 13.61 27.71 -9.22
N HIS A 63 13.88 28.45 -8.15
CA HIS A 63 14.39 29.80 -8.21
C HIS A 63 15.30 30.06 -7.01
N PRO A 64 16.43 30.81 -7.15
CA PRO A 64 17.39 31.00 -6.07
C PRO A 64 16.82 31.69 -4.84
N TYR A 65 15.91 32.64 -4.99
CA TYR A 65 15.36 33.46 -3.91
C TYR A 65 13.87 33.80 -4.02
N GLU A 66 13.20 33.48 -5.13
CA GLU A 66 11.76 33.74 -5.29
C GLU A 66 10.92 32.46 -5.09
N TYR A 67 9.71 32.64 -4.62
CA TYR A 67 8.71 31.59 -4.47
C TYR A 67 7.68 31.70 -5.60
N VAL A 68 8.01 31.14 -6.76
CA VAL A 68 7.14 31.16 -7.94
C VAL A 68 6.40 29.83 -8.05
N HIS A 69 5.10 29.90 -8.11
CA HIS A 69 4.20 28.75 -8.35
C HIS A 69 3.53 28.96 -9.69
N ASP A 70 3.62 27.98 -10.59
CA ASP A 70 3.11 28.11 -11.97
C ASP A 70 1.70 27.57 -12.15
N GLU A 71 1.18 26.88 -11.14
CA GLU A 71 -0.18 26.36 -11.10
C GLU A 71 -0.62 26.06 -9.66
N VAL A 72 -1.86 25.60 -9.52
CA VAL A 72 -2.37 25.12 -8.22
C VAL A 72 -1.69 23.80 -7.89
N GLY A 73 -0.98 23.77 -6.75
CA GLY A 73 -0.31 22.58 -6.21
C GLY A 73 -0.70 22.34 -4.75
N PHE A 74 -0.25 21.21 -4.21
CA PHE A 74 -0.59 20.74 -2.88
C PHE A 74 0.68 20.49 -2.06
N ASN A 75 0.61 20.69 -0.77
CA ASN A 75 1.71 20.30 0.13
C ASN A 75 1.44 18.89 0.68
N TYR A 76 1.76 17.88 -0.14
CA TYR A 76 1.60 16.47 0.18
C TYR A 76 2.95 15.75 0.31
N ARG A 77 3.98 16.46 0.73
CA ARG A 77 5.30 15.86 0.97
C ARG A 77 5.25 14.93 2.18
N LEU A 78 5.81 13.73 2.00
CA LEU A 78 6.08 12.86 3.14
C LEU A 78 7.26 13.47 3.94
N PRO A 79 7.10 13.77 5.25
CA PRO A 79 8.19 14.27 6.08
C PRO A 79 9.35 13.28 6.17
N ASN A 80 10.59 13.78 6.29
CA ASN A 80 11.78 12.92 6.32
C ASN A 80 11.78 11.90 7.48
N ILE A 81 11.24 12.25 8.63
CA ILE A 81 11.11 11.32 9.77
C ILE A 81 10.20 10.14 9.39
N ASN A 82 9.05 10.43 8.77
CA ASN A 82 8.14 9.40 8.29
C ASN A 82 8.77 8.55 7.17
N ALA A 83 9.50 9.19 6.25
CA ALA A 83 10.22 8.48 5.19
C ALA A 83 11.31 7.55 5.74
N ALA A 84 12.06 7.97 6.76
CA ALA A 84 13.07 7.15 7.42
C ALA A 84 12.43 5.92 8.10
N LEU A 85 11.29 6.10 8.78
CA LEU A 85 10.51 4.98 9.31
C LEU A 85 10.06 4.03 8.20
N GLY A 86 9.62 4.58 7.06
CA GLY A 86 9.23 3.79 5.90
C GLY A 86 10.36 2.93 5.35
N VAL A 87 11.58 3.47 5.26
CA VAL A 87 12.77 2.70 4.85
C VAL A 87 13.00 1.52 5.80
N ALA A 88 13.03 1.75 7.11
CA ALA A 88 13.21 0.70 8.10
C ALA A 88 12.12 -0.38 8.05
N GLN A 89 10.87 0.02 7.81
CA GLN A 89 9.75 -0.90 7.65
C GLN A 89 9.84 -1.70 6.33
N MET A 90 10.29 -1.07 5.24
CA MET A 90 10.50 -1.75 3.95
C MET A 90 11.59 -2.83 4.02
N GLU A 91 12.66 -2.60 4.81
CA GLU A 91 13.72 -3.59 5.04
C GLU A 91 13.17 -4.86 5.72
N GLN A 92 12.14 -4.72 6.55
CA GLN A 92 11.51 -5.82 7.28
C GLN A 92 10.29 -6.42 6.54
N LEU A 93 9.85 -5.81 5.44
CA LEU A 93 8.63 -6.23 4.74
C LEU A 93 8.57 -7.72 4.39
N PRO A 94 9.66 -8.38 3.93
CA PRO A 94 9.62 -9.82 3.64
C PRO A 94 9.27 -10.68 4.86
N GLU A 95 9.80 -10.34 6.02
CA GLU A 95 9.54 -11.02 7.29
C GLU A 95 8.09 -10.80 7.76
N VAL A 96 7.64 -9.54 7.74
CA VAL A 96 6.25 -9.16 8.05
C VAL A 96 5.25 -9.92 7.18
N LEU A 97 5.52 -10.03 5.87
CA LEU A 97 4.67 -10.79 4.94
C LEU A 97 4.66 -12.29 5.26
N ALA A 98 5.81 -12.85 5.64
CA ALA A 98 5.90 -14.26 6.04
C ALA A 98 5.07 -14.54 7.31
N GLU A 99 5.18 -13.69 8.32
CA GLU A 99 4.42 -13.80 9.57
C GLU A 99 2.91 -13.64 9.34
N LYS A 100 2.50 -12.64 8.51
CA LYS A 100 1.09 -12.46 8.16
C LYS A 100 0.50 -13.68 7.45
N ARG A 101 1.25 -14.30 6.55
CA ARG A 101 0.83 -15.52 5.84
C ARG A 101 0.78 -16.73 6.76
N ALA A 102 1.71 -16.85 7.71
CA ALA A 102 1.67 -17.89 8.73
C ALA A 102 0.42 -17.75 9.59
N LEU A 103 0.14 -16.55 10.10
CA LEU A 103 -1.07 -16.25 10.87
C LEU A 103 -2.36 -16.56 10.08
N ALA A 104 -2.43 -16.22 8.79
CA ALA A 104 -3.57 -16.58 7.93
C ALA A 104 -3.74 -18.10 7.84
N GLY A 105 -2.64 -18.85 7.78
CA GLY A 105 -2.65 -20.30 7.83
C GLY A 105 -3.21 -20.86 9.14
N GLU A 106 -2.87 -20.26 10.27
CA GLU A 106 -3.41 -20.63 11.59
C GLU A 106 -4.91 -20.37 11.66
N TYR A 107 -5.39 -19.20 11.22
CA TYR A 107 -6.83 -18.91 11.14
C TYR A 107 -7.58 -19.90 10.26
N ARG A 108 -7.02 -20.24 9.10
CA ARG A 108 -7.62 -21.23 8.18
C ARG A 108 -7.77 -22.60 8.85
N GLN A 109 -6.79 -23.04 9.62
CA GLN A 109 -6.86 -24.29 10.37
C GLN A 109 -7.86 -24.23 11.53
N LEU A 110 -7.86 -23.14 12.28
CA LEU A 110 -8.75 -22.95 13.43
C LEU A 110 -10.22 -22.93 13.01
N LEU A 111 -10.53 -22.37 11.85
CA LEU A 111 -11.91 -22.19 11.37
C LEU A 111 -12.42 -23.36 10.54
N LYS A 112 -11.57 -24.35 10.22
CA LYS A 112 -11.86 -25.45 9.29
C LYS A 112 -13.15 -26.22 9.60
N ASP A 113 -13.42 -26.46 10.89
CA ASP A 113 -14.55 -27.27 11.37
C ASP A 113 -15.60 -26.40 12.09
N THR A 114 -15.69 -25.12 11.74
CA THR A 114 -16.63 -24.15 12.29
C THR A 114 -17.63 -23.67 11.23
N GLU A 115 -18.63 -22.89 11.68
CA GLU A 115 -19.60 -22.22 10.78
C GLU A 115 -19.00 -21.00 10.03
N PHE A 116 -17.75 -20.63 10.35
CA PHE A 116 -17.06 -19.49 9.74
C PHE A 116 -16.19 -19.95 8.58
N GLN A 117 -16.36 -19.32 7.44
CA GLN A 117 -15.48 -19.54 6.30
C GLN A 117 -14.38 -18.46 6.30
N PHE A 118 -13.11 -18.89 6.30
CA PHE A 118 -11.99 -17.97 6.08
C PHE A 118 -11.99 -17.47 4.63
N VAL A 119 -11.84 -16.15 4.44
CA VAL A 119 -11.70 -15.54 3.11
C VAL A 119 -10.28 -15.73 2.65
N ASP A 120 -10.08 -16.69 1.77
CA ASP A 120 -8.77 -17.02 1.21
C ASP A 120 -8.44 -16.20 -0.05
N GLU A 121 -7.20 -16.30 -0.51
CA GLU A 121 -6.75 -15.65 -1.73
C GLU A 121 -7.35 -16.34 -2.97
N PRO A 122 -7.82 -15.58 -3.99
CA PRO A 122 -8.30 -16.15 -5.24
C PRO A 122 -7.19 -16.82 -6.04
N ASP A 123 -7.56 -17.64 -7.00
CA ASP A 123 -6.63 -18.30 -7.91
C ASP A 123 -5.72 -17.30 -8.63
N GLY A 124 -4.44 -17.62 -8.68
CA GLY A 124 -3.41 -16.76 -9.28
C GLY A 124 -3.02 -15.54 -8.45
N CYS A 125 -3.62 -15.36 -7.26
CA CYS A 125 -3.27 -14.32 -6.33
C CYS A 125 -2.31 -14.81 -5.25
N ARG A 126 -1.48 -13.88 -4.76
CA ARG A 126 -0.71 -14.02 -3.53
C ARG A 126 -0.99 -12.81 -2.67
N SER A 127 -1.85 -12.98 -1.67
CA SER A 127 -2.26 -11.91 -0.75
C SER A 127 -1.16 -11.61 0.27
N ASN A 128 -1.06 -10.35 0.68
CA ASN A 128 -0.28 -9.94 1.84
C ASN A 128 -0.97 -10.27 3.17
N PHE A 129 -2.24 -10.70 3.16
CA PHE A 129 -3.09 -10.94 4.33
C PHE A 129 -3.02 -9.79 5.36
N TRP A 130 -3.06 -8.55 4.85
CA TRP A 130 -3.11 -7.37 5.71
C TRP A 130 -4.18 -7.49 6.80
N LEU A 131 -5.39 -7.92 6.42
CA LEU A 131 -6.46 -8.32 7.32
C LEU A 131 -6.85 -9.78 7.06
N ASN A 132 -7.16 -10.51 8.12
CA ASN A 132 -7.80 -11.81 8.05
C ASN A 132 -9.31 -11.58 8.18
N ALA A 133 -10.08 -12.06 7.21
CA ALA A 133 -11.52 -11.89 7.14
C ALA A 133 -12.23 -13.25 7.16
N THR A 134 -13.42 -13.28 7.73
CA THR A 134 -14.28 -14.45 7.77
C THR A 134 -15.68 -14.08 7.31
N VAL A 135 -16.38 -15.05 6.74
CA VAL A 135 -17.81 -14.97 6.46
C VAL A 135 -18.53 -15.91 7.42
N ALA A 136 -19.51 -15.39 8.13
CA ALA A 136 -20.48 -16.21 8.88
C ALA A 136 -21.67 -16.49 7.96
N PHE A 137 -22.08 -17.74 7.87
CA PHE A 137 -23.35 -18.09 7.20
C PHE A 137 -24.44 -18.09 8.25
N ASP A 138 -25.35 -17.13 8.20
CA ASP A 138 -26.58 -17.16 8.96
C ASP A 138 -27.41 -18.36 8.51
N HIS A 139 -27.57 -19.34 9.36
CA HIS A 139 -28.59 -20.35 9.19
C HIS A 139 -29.96 -19.71 9.48
N ILE A 140 -30.56 -19.10 8.42
CA ILE A 140 -31.98 -18.72 8.44
C ILE A 140 -32.84 -19.95 8.22
#